data_6186f563ad957d13c2be41c2bc789f88
#
_entry.id   6186f563ad957d13c2be41c2bc789f88
#
_cell.length_a   1.000
_cell.length_b   1.000
_cell.length_c   1.000
_cell.angle_alpha   90.00
_cell.angle_beta   90.00
_cell.angle_gamma   90.00
#
_symmetry.space_group_name_H-M   'P 1'
#
loop_
_entity.id
_entity.type
_entity.pdbx_description
1 polymer ?
#
loop_
_entity_poly.entity_id
_entity_poly.type
_entity_poly.pdbx_seq_one_letter_code
_entity_poly.pdbx_strand_id
1 'polypeptide(L)'
;LRPTAPVADNTVIRYERSGGIAGRTSSWTIYASGRVVDGAGVETKADQAKLAALVTIARDPKTLALTSPAGRGCPDCFKYTVSIQTPGANVSLVTYDGVTNPPELDALLLALAEVTR
;
A
#
# COMPACT_ATOMS: atom_id res chain seq x y z
N LEU A 1 26.68 -17.87 -11.61
CA LEU A 1 26.19 -17.41 -11.52
C LEU A 1 25.16 -17.48 -11.22
N ARG A 2 24.66 -17.33 -10.72
CA ARG A 2 23.68 -17.19 -10.37
C ARG A 2 22.96 -16.35 -10.38
N PRO A 3 22.28 -16.50 -10.53
CA PRO A 3 21.48 -15.73 -10.66
C PRO A 3 21.00 -15.19 -9.79
N THR A 4 20.86 -14.50 -9.82
CA THR A 4 20.37 -13.79 -9.10
C THR A 4 19.16 -13.79 -8.90
N ALA A 5 18.96 -14.45 -8.36
CA ALA A 5 17.84 -14.39 -7.75
C ALA A 5 17.44 -13.11 -7.60
N PRO A 6 16.40 -12.86 -8.03
CA PRO A 6 15.78 -11.74 -7.75
C PRO A 6 16.01 -11.59 -6.39
N VAL A 7 16.96 -11.04 -6.21
CA VAL A 7 17.17 -10.63 -5.09
C VAL A 7 15.97 -10.41 -4.48
N ALA A 8 15.83 -11.06 -3.59
CA ALA A 8 14.72 -11.01 -2.84
C ALA A 8 14.31 -9.60 -2.79
N ASP A 9 13.25 -9.35 -3.39
CA ASP A 9 12.65 -8.06 -3.29
C ASP A 9 12.24 -7.91 -1.84
N ASN A 10 12.89 -7.02 -1.14
CA ASN A 10 12.59 -6.74 0.26
C ASN A 10 11.54 -5.66 0.41
N THR A 11 10.81 -5.36 -0.65
CA THR A 11 9.74 -4.38 -0.58
C THR A 11 8.63 -4.89 0.36
N VAL A 12 8.27 -4.06 1.31
CA VAL A 12 7.17 -4.33 2.25
C VAL A 12 6.23 -3.14 2.22
N ILE A 13 4.96 -3.41 2.05
CA ILE A 13 3.94 -2.37 2.01
C ILE A 13 2.98 -2.60 3.16
N ARG A 14 2.80 -1.56 3.99
CA ARG A 14 1.80 -1.58 5.04
C ARG A 14 0.67 -0.66 4.63
N TYR A 15 -0.53 -1.17 4.70
CA TYR A 15 -1.72 -0.43 4.31
C TYR A 15 -2.73 -0.49 5.44
N GLU A 16 -3.22 0.67 5.85
CA GLU A 16 -4.22 0.75 6.88
C GLU A 16 -5.36 1.62 6.41
N ARG A 17 -6.57 1.18 6.63
CA ARG A 17 -7.76 1.94 6.35
C ARG A 17 -8.57 2.01 7.63
N SER A 18 -8.85 3.23 8.09
CA SER A 18 -9.58 3.42 9.34
C SER A 18 -10.68 4.44 9.16
N GLY A 19 -11.69 4.36 9.99
CA GLY A 19 -12.79 5.31 10.00
C GLY A 19 -14.05 4.74 9.38
N GLY A 20 -14.78 5.59 8.66
CA GLY A 20 -16.11 5.26 8.19
C GLY A 20 -17.12 5.35 9.34
N ILE A 21 -18.37 5.06 9.05
CA ILE A 21 -19.44 5.16 10.04
C ILE A 21 -19.20 4.24 11.23
N ALA A 22 -18.65 3.05 10.99
CA ALA A 22 -18.42 2.08 12.04
C ALA A 22 -17.13 2.35 12.84
N GLY A 23 -16.30 3.28 12.41
CA GLY A 23 -15.05 3.60 13.10
C GLY A 23 -14.05 2.45 13.15
N ARG A 24 -14.09 1.55 12.19
CA ARG A 24 -13.25 0.35 12.20
C ARG A 24 -11.91 0.61 11.56
N THR A 25 -10.91 -0.15 12.00
CA THR A 25 -9.59 -0.12 11.42
C THR A 25 -9.30 -1.49 10.79
N SER A 26 -8.85 -1.47 9.55
CA SER A 26 -8.37 -2.66 8.86
C SER A 26 -6.94 -2.41 8.42
N SER A 27 -6.09 -3.40 8.55
CA SER A 27 -4.69 -3.23 8.18
C SER A 27 -4.15 -4.48 7.51
N TRP A 28 -3.15 -4.28 6.68
CA TRP A 28 -2.50 -5.37 5.94
C TRP A 28 -1.02 -5.06 5.81
N THR A 29 -0.21 -6.11 5.89
CA THR A 29 1.20 -6.06 5.54
C THR A 29 1.39 -6.94 4.33
N ILE A 30 1.91 -6.38 3.25
CA ILE A 30 2.05 -7.06 1.97
C ILE A 30 3.54 -7.19 1.67
N TYR A 31 3.97 -8.41 1.46
CA TYR A 31 5.36 -8.71 1.12
C TYR A 31 5.48 -8.98 -0.36
N ALA A 32 6.60 -8.58 -0.94
CA ALA A 32 6.84 -8.80 -2.36
C ALA A 32 6.82 -10.28 -2.75
N SER A 33 7.02 -11.16 -1.78
CA SER A 33 6.90 -12.61 -2.01
C SER A 33 5.47 -13.08 -2.30
N GLY A 34 4.48 -12.23 -2.01
CA GLY A 34 3.07 -12.58 -2.19
C GLY A 34 2.35 -12.85 -0.89
N ARG A 35 3.05 -12.87 0.22
CA ARG A 35 2.45 -13.10 1.52
C ARG A 35 1.74 -11.82 1.97
N VAL A 36 0.50 -11.96 2.41
CA VAL A 36 -0.30 -10.84 2.93
C VAL A 36 -0.78 -11.22 4.31
N VAL A 37 -0.51 -10.37 5.29
CA VAL A 37 -0.93 -10.60 6.67
C VAL A 37 -1.85 -9.48 7.09
N ASP A 38 -3.06 -9.79 7.52
CA ASP A 38 -4.00 -8.77 7.95
C ASP A 38 -3.80 -8.42 9.43
N GLY A 39 -4.59 -7.45 9.91
CA GLY A 39 -4.46 -6.97 11.28
C GLY A 39 -4.80 -8.02 12.35
N ALA A 40 -5.50 -9.07 11.97
CA ALA A 40 -5.83 -10.18 12.89
C ALA A 40 -4.76 -11.28 12.83
N GLY A 41 -3.73 -11.12 12.03
CA GLY A 41 -2.67 -12.11 11.88
C GLY A 41 -2.98 -13.22 10.89
N VAL A 42 -4.08 -13.11 10.16
CA VAL A 42 -4.42 -14.09 9.14
C VAL A 42 -3.56 -13.88 7.91
N GLU A 43 -2.90 -14.94 7.49
CA GLU A 43 -2.00 -14.89 6.36
C GLU A 43 -2.69 -15.46 5.13
N THR A 44 -2.59 -14.73 4.02
CA THR A 44 -3.10 -15.16 2.73
C THR A 44 -2.03 -14.95 1.67
N LYS A 45 -2.29 -15.43 0.47
CA LYS A 45 -1.37 -15.29 -0.63
C LYS A 45 -2.02 -14.43 -1.70
N ALA A 46 -1.33 -13.40 -2.14
CA ALA A 46 -1.84 -12.50 -3.16
C ALA A 46 -1.85 -13.15 -4.53
N ASP A 47 -2.80 -12.73 -5.36
CA ASP A 47 -2.79 -13.09 -6.78
C ASP A 47 -1.53 -12.51 -7.42
N GLN A 48 -0.81 -13.32 -8.19
CA GLN A 48 0.48 -12.95 -8.75
C GLN A 48 0.41 -11.72 -9.66
N ALA A 49 -0.62 -11.63 -10.49
CA ALA A 49 -0.74 -10.50 -11.42
C ALA A 49 -1.05 -9.21 -10.66
N LYS A 50 -1.91 -9.28 -9.67
CA LYS A 50 -2.26 -8.11 -8.85
C LYS A 50 -1.08 -7.67 -8.01
N LEU A 51 -0.34 -8.63 -7.47
CA LEU A 51 0.85 -8.33 -6.69
C LEU A 51 1.91 -7.65 -7.55
N ALA A 52 2.14 -8.16 -8.77
CA ALA A 52 3.13 -7.59 -9.67
C ALA A 52 2.79 -6.14 -10.02
N ALA A 53 1.52 -5.85 -10.26
CA ALA A 53 1.06 -4.49 -10.54
C ALA A 53 1.31 -3.59 -9.34
N LEU A 54 0.99 -4.05 -8.15
CA LEU A 54 1.20 -3.27 -6.92
C LEU A 54 2.68 -2.99 -6.69
N VAL A 55 3.52 -4.00 -6.79
CA VAL A 55 4.96 -3.84 -6.54
C VAL A 55 5.59 -2.90 -7.56
N THR A 56 5.16 -2.98 -8.81
CA THR A 56 5.65 -2.08 -9.86
C THR A 56 5.32 -0.62 -9.52
N ILE A 57 4.10 -0.35 -9.08
CA ILE A 57 3.69 0.98 -8.68
C ILE A 57 4.46 1.42 -7.43
N ALA A 58 4.58 0.54 -6.44
CA ALA A 58 5.24 0.88 -5.18
C ALA A 58 6.71 1.21 -5.36
N ARG A 59 7.36 0.63 -6.35
CA ARG A 59 8.79 0.85 -6.60
C ARG A 59 9.06 1.95 -7.62
N ASP A 60 8.03 2.51 -8.22
CA ASP A 60 8.19 3.59 -9.18
C ASP A 60 8.80 4.80 -8.46
N PRO A 61 9.85 5.41 -8.99
CA PRO A 61 10.45 6.60 -8.38
C PRO A 61 9.45 7.73 -8.16
N LYS A 62 8.44 7.86 -9.00
CA LYS A 62 7.41 8.88 -8.83
C LYS A 62 6.57 8.61 -7.59
N THR A 63 6.26 7.34 -7.34
CA THR A 63 5.51 6.94 -6.14
C THR A 63 6.36 7.17 -4.89
N LEU A 64 7.62 6.79 -4.94
CA LEU A 64 8.53 6.92 -3.80
C LEU A 64 8.86 8.38 -3.48
N ALA A 65 8.62 9.30 -4.41
CA ALA A 65 8.82 10.71 -4.20
C ALA A 65 7.56 11.44 -3.72
N LEU A 66 6.45 10.73 -3.58
CA LEU A 66 5.20 11.34 -3.15
C LEU A 66 5.28 11.84 -1.72
N THR A 67 4.52 12.90 -1.46
CA THR A 67 4.25 13.36 -0.11
C THR A 67 2.74 13.29 0.11
N SER A 68 2.33 13.26 1.37
CA SER A 68 0.90 13.20 1.67
C SER A 68 0.21 14.45 1.12
N PRO A 69 -0.90 14.29 0.39
CA PRO A 69 -1.61 15.46 -0.14
C PRO A 69 -2.21 16.29 0.99
N ALA A 70 -2.36 17.58 0.74
CA ALA A 70 -3.02 18.46 1.67
C ALA A 70 -4.51 18.12 1.70
N GLY A 71 -5.10 18.15 2.88
CA GLY A 71 -6.52 17.89 3.02
C GLY A 71 -6.84 17.34 4.38
N ARG A 72 -8.13 17.32 4.67
CA ARG A 72 -8.63 16.82 5.95
C ARG A 72 -9.66 15.74 5.71
N GLY A 73 -9.72 14.82 6.64
CA GLY A 73 -10.81 13.88 6.68
C GLY A 73 -12.10 14.54 7.15
N CYS A 74 -13.14 13.78 7.19
CA CYS A 74 -14.42 14.16 7.76
C CYS A 74 -14.80 13.10 8.80
N PRO A 75 -15.81 13.35 9.66
CA PRO A 75 -16.13 12.41 10.73
C PRO A 75 -16.40 10.98 10.24
N ASP A 76 -17.05 10.84 9.10
CA ASP A 76 -17.40 9.53 8.56
C ASP A 76 -16.51 9.09 7.40
N CYS A 77 -15.44 9.83 7.14
CA CYS A 77 -14.53 9.48 6.05
C CYS A 77 -13.54 8.42 6.46
N PHE A 78 -13.09 7.64 5.49
CA PHE A 78 -11.96 6.76 5.71
C PHE A 78 -10.67 7.54 5.63
N LYS A 79 -9.73 7.14 6.48
CA LYS A 79 -8.34 7.56 6.44
C LYS A 79 -7.53 6.41 5.90
N TYR A 80 -6.68 6.70 4.94
CA TYR A 80 -5.81 5.71 4.32
C TYR A 80 -4.37 6.02 4.65
N THR A 81 -3.66 5.06 5.21
CA THR A 81 -2.25 5.19 5.54
C THR A 81 -1.48 4.13 4.79
N VAL A 82 -0.48 4.53 4.02
CA VAL A 82 0.33 3.60 3.24
C VAL A 82 1.79 3.85 3.55
N SER A 83 2.50 2.79 3.86
CA SER A 83 3.93 2.84 4.13
C SER A 83 4.61 1.87 3.19
N ILE A 84 5.59 2.35 2.44
CA ILE A 84 6.35 1.52 1.51
C ILE A 84 7.79 1.53 1.93
N GLN A 85 8.35 0.34 2.14
CA GLN A 85 9.76 0.18 2.46
C GLN A 85 10.42 -0.60 1.35
N THR A 86 11.44 0.00 0.73
CA THR A 86 12.27 -0.66 -0.27
C THR A 86 13.71 -0.61 0.19
N PRO A 87 14.61 -1.38 -0.42
CA PRO A 87 16.02 -1.33 -0.03
C PRO A 87 16.65 0.06 -0.13
N GLY A 88 16.16 0.89 -1.03
CA GLY A 88 16.77 2.21 -1.26
C GLY A 88 15.94 3.40 -0.82
N ALA A 89 14.70 3.19 -0.39
CA ALA A 89 13.82 4.32 -0.07
C ALA A 89 12.62 3.87 0.76
N ASN A 90 12.14 4.79 1.57
CA ASN A 90 10.93 4.59 2.36
C ASN A 90 10.02 5.78 2.15
N VAL A 91 8.72 5.53 2.08
CA VAL A 91 7.74 6.60 2.00
C VAL A 91 6.54 6.24 2.86
N SER A 92 5.96 7.24 3.48
CA SER A 92 4.75 7.07 4.27
C SER A 92 3.76 8.14 3.85
N LEU A 93 2.54 7.73 3.52
CA LEU A 93 1.53 8.60 2.96
C LEU A 93 0.23 8.47 3.74
N VAL A 94 -0.44 9.59 3.94
CA VAL A 94 -1.74 9.63 4.57
C VAL A 94 -2.68 10.44 3.67
N THR A 95 -3.84 9.89 3.40
CA THR A 95 -4.88 10.62 2.67
C THR A 95 -6.26 10.22 3.21
N TYR A 96 -7.28 10.89 2.74
CA TYR A 96 -8.66 10.70 3.21
C TYR A 96 -9.61 10.70 2.04
N ASP A 97 -10.79 10.15 2.25
CA ASP A 97 -11.87 10.28 1.26
C ASP A 97 -12.10 11.76 0.99
N GLY A 98 -12.37 12.09 -0.26
CA GLY A 98 -12.67 13.46 -0.66
C GLY A 98 -11.45 14.32 -0.94
N VAL A 99 -10.26 13.85 -0.60
CA VAL A 99 -9.03 14.58 -0.90
C VAL A 99 -8.62 14.29 -2.34
N THR A 100 -8.18 15.33 -3.05
CA THR A 100 -7.65 15.14 -4.40
C THR A 100 -6.23 14.61 -4.31
N ASN A 101 -6.02 13.40 -4.76
CA ASN A 101 -4.72 12.74 -4.73
C ASN A 101 -3.98 12.91 -6.04
N PRO A 102 -2.64 12.90 -6.02
CA PRO A 102 -1.87 12.75 -7.25
C PRO A 102 -2.23 11.44 -7.95
N PRO A 103 -2.14 11.36 -9.28
CA PRO A 103 -2.47 10.13 -10.00
C PRO A 103 -1.71 8.90 -9.51
N GLU A 104 -0.46 9.06 -9.13
CA GLU A 104 0.35 7.97 -8.61
C GLU A 104 -0.22 7.40 -7.32
N LEU A 105 -0.75 8.26 -6.45
CA LEU A 105 -1.35 7.82 -5.21
C LEU A 105 -2.68 7.11 -5.46
N ASP A 106 -3.50 7.63 -6.36
CA ASP A 106 -4.75 6.95 -6.73
C ASP A 106 -4.47 5.57 -7.32
N ALA A 107 -3.46 5.44 -8.17
CA ALA A 107 -3.08 4.15 -8.74
C ALA A 107 -2.61 3.19 -7.66
N LEU A 108 -1.84 3.68 -6.70
CA LEU A 108 -1.37 2.88 -5.58
C LEU A 108 -2.54 2.37 -4.73
N LEU A 109 -3.47 3.24 -4.38
CA LEU A 109 -4.62 2.86 -3.57
C LEU A 109 -5.51 1.84 -4.29
N LEU A 110 -5.69 2.01 -5.60
CA LEU A 110 -6.46 1.06 -6.38
C LEU A 110 -5.79 -0.31 -6.41
N ALA A 111 -4.47 -0.34 -6.61
CA ALA A 111 -3.72 -1.59 -6.61
C ALA A 111 -3.78 -2.27 -5.24
N LEU A 112 -3.70 -1.49 -4.15
CA LEU A 112 -3.84 -2.01 -2.80
C LEU A 112 -5.22 -2.63 -2.58
N ALA A 113 -6.27 -1.96 -3.06
CA ALA A 113 -7.62 -2.50 -2.94
C ALA A 113 -7.76 -3.84 -3.66
N GLU A 114 -7.10 -3.99 -4.81
CA GLU A 114 -7.14 -5.26 -5.55
C GLU A 114 -6.43 -6.38 -4.82
N VAL A 115 -5.30 -6.09 -4.19
CA VAL A 115 -4.51 -7.11 -3.47
C VAL A 115 -5.14 -7.50 -2.14
N THR A 116 -5.82 -6.56 -1.48
CA THR A 116 -6.38 -6.80 -0.14
C THR A 116 -7.85 -7.19 -0.17
N ARG A 117 -8.39 -7.37 -1.35
CA ARG A 117 -9.79 -7.72 -1.54
C ARG A 117 -10.12 -9.12 -1.03
#